data_ed7fe6821eab4e0dc8b072b5b0a89d8f
#
_entry.id   ed7fe6821eab4e0dc8b072b5b0a89d8f
#
_cell.length_a   1.000
_cell.length_b   1.000
_cell.length_c   1.000
_cell.angle_alpha   90.00
_cell.angle_beta   90.00
_cell.angle_gamma   90.00
#
_symmetry.space_group_name_H-M   'P 1'
#
loop_
_entity.id
_entity.type
_entity.pdbx_description
1 polymer ?
#
loop_
_entity_poly.entity_id
_entity_poly.type
_entity_poly.pdbx_seq_one_letter_code
_entity_poly.pdbx_strand_id
1 'polypeptide(L)'
;MSRLHIDNLDTKILQMLVDNGRKPFLEIARECGVSGAAIHQRIAKLQATNILEGSRALIKPTTLGYDTCAFVGVFLKEPDMFNEVVEKLKEIPEVVECHFTTGQYDMLVKMYARDNEHLLHLIHDKLQPLGMLRTETLVSFREVFSRALPVTPKKA
;
A
#
# COMPACT_ATOMS: atom_id res chain seq x y z
N MET A 1 6.40 8.44 22.37
CA MET A 1 6.67 8.73 20.94
C MET A 1 6.39 10.20 20.68
N SER A 2 7.41 10.99 20.37
CA SER A 2 7.23 12.40 19.98
C SER A 2 6.38 12.45 18.72
N ARG A 3 5.22 13.09 18.79
CA ARG A 3 4.37 13.30 17.61
C ARG A 3 5.11 14.22 16.64
N LEU A 4 5.53 13.68 15.50
CA LEU A 4 6.14 14.45 14.43
C LEU A 4 5.24 15.62 14.06
N HIS A 5 5.75 16.83 14.18
CA HIS A 5 5.01 18.04 13.89
C HIS A 5 5.11 18.34 12.39
N ILE A 6 3.99 18.24 11.68
CA ILE A 6 3.82 18.64 10.28
C ILE A 6 3.26 20.06 10.31
N ASP A 7 3.98 21.02 9.75
CA ASP A 7 3.53 22.40 9.65
C ASP A 7 2.70 22.66 8.36
N ASN A 8 2.23 23.89 8.19
CA ASN A 8 1.40 24.26 7.04
C ASN A 8 2.15 24.13 5.71
N LEU A 9 3.47 24.37 5.71
CA LEU A 9 4.29 24.23 4.50
C LEU A 9 4.46 22.75 4.16
N ASP A 10 4.77 21.90 5.15
CA ASP A 10 4.84 20.46 4.97
C ASP A 10 3.52 19.89 4.43
N THR A 11 2.38 20.36 4.95
CA THR A 11 1.05 19.98 4.48
C THR A 11 0.84 20.33 3.00
N LYS A 12 1.21 21.55 2.58
CA LYS A 12 1.11 21.97 1.17
C LYS A 12 1.99 21.11 0.26
N ILE A 13 3.23 20.87 0.65
CA ILE A 13 4.17 20.02 -0.09
C ILE A 13 3.59 18.62 -0.28
N LEU A 14 3.12 18.00 0.81
CA LEU A 14 2.54 16.66 0.78
C LEU A 14 1.29 16.60 -0.09
N GLN A 15 0.40 17.61 -0.02
CA GLN A 15 -0.79 17.69 -0.87
C GLN A 15 -0.42 17.70 -2.35
N MET A 16 0.54 18.55 -2.75
CA MET A 16 1.00 18.64 -4.13
C MET A 16 1.63 17.33 -4.63
N LEU A 17 2.36 16.61 -3.76
CA LEU A 17 2.94 15.31 -4.08
C LEU A 17 1.91 14.20 -4.15
N VAL A 18 0.84 14.28 -3.34
CA VAL A 18 -0.30 13.35 -3.43
C VAL A 18 -1.06 13.55 -4.74
N ASP A 19 -1.27 14.80 -5.15
CA ASP A 19 -1.96 15.13 -6.39
C ASP A 19 -1.12 14.78 -7.64
N ASN A 20 0.20 15.00 -7.55
CA ASN A 20 1.15 14.64 -8.61
C ASN A 20 2.53 14.27 -8.02
N GLY A 21 2.76 12.98 -7.84
CA GLY A 21 4.04 12.47 -7.30
C GLY A 21 5.28 12.74 -8.17
N ARG A 22 5.10 13.28 -9.40
CA ARG A 22 6.19 13.70 -10.30
C ARG A 22 6.35 15.22 -10.40
N LYS A 23 5.61 15.99 -9.58
CA LYS A 23 5.67 17.45 -9.63
C LYS A 23 7.10 17.93 -9.34
N PRO A 24 7.70 18.77 -10.22
CA PRO A 24 9.06 19.25 -10.01
C PRO A 24 9.17 20.09 -8.73
N PHE A 25 10.23 19.89 -7.97
CA PHE A 25 10.43 20.62 -6.71
C PHE A 25 10.54 22.13 -6.90
N LEU A 26 11.01 22.58 -8.07
CA LEU A 26 11.01 24.01 -8.41
C LEU A 26 9.61 24.59 -8.58
N GLU A 27 8.67 23.81 -9.08
CA GLU A 27 7.26 24.25 -9.16
C GLU A 27 6.63 24.30 -7.77
N ILE A 28 6.87 23.28 -6.93
CA ILE A 28 6.45 23.28 -5.53
C ILE A 28 7.00 24.52 -4.81
N ALA A 29 8.27 24.84 -5.02
CA ALA A 29 8.91 26.02 -4.43
C ALA A 29 8.22 27.33 -4.83
N ARG A 30 7.89 27.50 -6.12
CA ARG A 30 7.16 28.67 -6.62
C ARG A 30 5.79 28.79 -6.01
N GLU A 31 5.02 27.69 -5.97
CA GLU A 31 3.65 27.68 -5.43
C GLU A 31 3.63 27.90 -3.91
N CYS A 32 4.68 27.49 -3.21
CA CYS A 32 4.83 27.70 -1.78
C CYS A 32 5.47 29.05 -1.41
N GLY A 33 6.03 29.78 -2.38
CA GLY A 33 6.71 31.05 -2.13
C GLY A 33 8.03 30.91 -1.34
N VAL A 34 8.76 29.79 -1.54
CA VAL A 34 10.02 29.48 -0.87
C VAL A 34 11.11 29.08 -1.88
N SER A 35 12.36 28.99 -1.43
CA SER A 35 13.45 28.54 -2.29
C SER A 35 13.39 27.04 -2.59
N GLY A 36 13.96 26.61 -3.72
CA GLY A 36 14.09 25.18 -4.05
C GLY A 36 14.89 24.42 -2.99
N ALA A 37 15.92 25.03 -2.40
CA ALA A 37 16.69 24.43 -1.31
C ALA A 37 15.84 24.17 -0.08
N ALA A 38 14.92 25.08 0.27
CA ALA A 38 13.99 24.87 1.38
C ALA A 38 13.06 23.67 1.13
N ILE A 39 12.55 23.51 -0.10
CA ILE A 39 11.73 22.34 -0.46
C ILE A 39 12.54 21.05 -0.35
N HIS A 40 13.77 21.01 -0.87
CA HIS A 40 14.64 19.84 -0.73
C HIS A 40 14.87 19.44 0.73
N GLN A 41 15.17 20.41 1.61
CA GLN A 41 15.34 20.15 3.03
C GLN A 41 14.06 19.59 3.70
N ARG A 42 12.90 20.16 3.33
CA ARG A 42 11.59 19.68 3.87
C ARG A 42 11.29 18.27 3.42
N ILE A 43 11.46 17.96 2.16
CA ILE A 43 11.24 16.61 1.62
C ILE A 43 12.20 15.61 2.27
N ALA A 44 13.49 15.94 2.37
CA ALA A 44 14.46 15.08 3.06
C ALA A 44 14.06 14.80 4.52
N LYS A 45 13.57 15.81 5.24
CA LYS A 45 13.05 15.65 6.61
C LYS A 45 11.81 14.74 6.65
N LEU A 46 10.86 14.95 5.74
CA LEU A 46 9.64 14.13 5.66
C LEU A 46 9.97 12.66 5.34
N GLN A 47 10.97 12.41 4.50
CA GLN A 47 11.47 11.07 4.20
C GLN A 47 12.20 10.45 5.40
N ALA A 48 13.12 11.19 6.04
CA ALA A 48 13.86 10.70 7.20
C ALA A 48 12.95 10.37 8.40
N THR A 49 11.78 10.98 8.46
CA THR A 49 10.77 10.74 9.50
C THR A 49 9.68 9.75 9.08
N ASN A 50 9.82 9.09 7.94
CA ASN A 50 8.86 8.14 7.38
C ASN A 50 7.42 8.70 7.22
N ILE A 51 7.29 10.04 7.07
CA ILE A 51 6.01 10.68 6.71
C ILE A 51 5.79 10.56 5.20
N LEU A 52 6.86 10.71 4.41
CA LEU A 52 6.89 10.49 2.98
C LEU A 52 7.73 9.24 2.69
N GLU A 53 7.07 8.14 2.34
CA GLU A 53 7.76 6.87 2.07
C GLU A 53 8.36 6.82 0.65
N GLY A 54 7.87 7.66 -0.25
CA GLY A 54 8.31 7.73 -1.63
C GLY A 54 7.16 7.89 -2.62
N SER A 55 7.44 7.63 -3.88
CA SER A 55 6.44 7.60 -4.95
C SER A 55 6.57 6.32 -5.77
N ARG A 56 5.44 5.79 -6.22
CA ARG A 56 5.38 4.63 -7.11
C ARG A 56 4.45 4.89 -8.28
N ALA A 57 4.72 4.25 -9.42
CA ALA A 57 3.84 4.31 -10.56
C ALA A 57 2.54 3.54 -10.25
N LEU A 58 1.41 4.14 -10.59
CA LEU A 58 0.12 3.46 -10.59
C LEU A 58 -0.09 2.83 -11.96
N ILE A 59 -0.18 1.50 -12.01
CA ILE A 59 -0.39 0.76 -13.24
C ILE A 59 -1.74 0.04 -13.11
N LYS A 60 -2.56 0.13 -14.15
CA LYS A 60 -3.83 -0.58 -14.19
C LYS A 60 -3.57 -2.08 -14.39
N PRO A 61 -3.93 -2.97 -13.44
CA PRO A 61 -3.59 -4.39 -13.50
C PRO A 61 -4.10 -5.07 -14.78
N THR A 62 -5.29 -4.71 -15.24
CA THR A 62 -5.89 -5.30 -16.46
C THR A 62 -5.09 -5.02 -17.72
N THR A 63 -4.30 -3.93 -17.79
CA THR A 63 -3.41 -3.66 -18.94
C THR A 63 -2.21 -4.60 -18.99
N LEU A 64 -1.91 -5.27 -17.88
CA LEU A 64 -0.87 -6.28 -17.75
C LEU A 64 -1.45 -7.71 -17.78
N GLY A 65 -2.76 -7.85 -18.09
CA GLY A 65 -3.43 -9.14 -18.14
C GLY A 65 -3.81 -9.73 -16.78
N TYR A 66 -3.87 -8.92 -15.72
CA TYR A 66 -4.37 -9.32 -14.41
C TYR A 66 -5.82 -8.86 -14.26
N ASP A 67 -6.74 -9.71 -14.70
CA ASP A 67 -8.18 -9.36 -14.79
C ASP A 67 -8.97 -9.73 -13.53
N THR A 68 -8.37 -10.56 -12.65
CA THR A 68 -9.01 -11.00 -11.42
C THR A 68 -8.31 -10.40 -10.20
N CYS A 69 -9.05 -9.66 -9.39
CA CYS A 69 -8.61 -9.20 -8.07
C CYS A 69 -9.30 -10.03 -6.99
N ALA A 70 -8.55 -10.55 -6.05
CA ALA A 70 -9.08 -11.30 -4.92
C ALA A 70 -8.59 -10.78 -3.58
N PHE A 71 -9.46 -10.84 -2.58
CA PHE A 71 -9.13 -10.67 -1.18
C PHE A 71 -9.22 -12.04 -0.50
N VAL A 72 -8.12 -12.45 0.13
CA VAL A 72 -8.03 -13.76 0.78
C VAL A 72 -7.91 -13.54 2.28
N GLY A 73 -8.95 -13.96 3.00
CA GLY A 73 -8.92 -14.07 4.46
C GLY A 73 -8.15 -15.32 4.86
N VAL A 74 -7.14 -15.14 5.69
CA VAL A 74 -6.25 -16.20 6.15
C VAL A 74 -6.51 -16.49 7.61
N PHE A 75 -6.63 -17.77 7.95
CA PHE A 75 -6.67 -18.28 9.31
C PHE A 75 -5.36 -19.02 9.60
N LEU A 76 -4.62 -18.57 10.59
CA LEU A 76 -3.40 -19.24 11.03
C LEU A 76 -3.73 -20.47 11.85
N LYS A 77 -2.91 -21.50 11.79
CA LYS A 77 -3.02 -22.65 12.72
C LYS A 77 -2.62 -22.24 14.13
N GLU A 78 -1.51 -21.52 14.22
CA GLU A 78 -0.95 -21.02 15.46
C GLU A 78 -0.51 -19.57 15.29
N PRO A 79 -0.68 -18.70 16.30
CA PRO A 79 -0.33 -17.29 16.20
C PRO A 79 1.16 -17.01 15.91
N ASP A 80 2.05 -17.89 16.32
CA ASP A 80 3.50 -17.78 16.13
C ASP A 80 3.94 -17.99 14.67
N MET A 81 3.10 -18.61 13.84
CA MET A 81 3.33 -18.77 12.40
C MET A 81 3.25 -17.45 11.62
N PHE A 82 2.76 -16.36 12.21
CA PHE A 82 2.51 -15.09 11.53
C PHE A 82 3.71 -14.63 10.72
N ASN A 83 4.88 -14.50 11.35
CA ASN A 83 6.08 -13.98 10.67
C ASN A 83 6.53 -14.87 9.53
N GLU A 84 6.50 -16.19 9.69
CA GLU A 84 6.88 -17.14 8.66
C GLU A 84 5.94 -17.04 7.44
N VAL A 85 4.64 -16.98 7.69
CA VAL A 85 3.64 -16.85 6.62
C VAL A 85 3.79 -15.51 5.89
N VAL A 86 4.04 -14.40 6.59
CA VAL A 86 4.28 -13.09 5.98
C VAL A 86 5.49 -13.11 5.06
N GLU A 87 6.62 -13.69 5.49
CA GLU A 87 7.82 -13.75 4.64
C GLU A 87 7.56 -14.58 3.35
N LYS A 88 6.87 -15.69 3.47
CA LYS A 88 6.50 -16.50 2.30
C LYS A 88 5.49 -15.80 1.38
N LEU A 89 4.53 -15.03 1.93
CA LEU A 89 3.60 -14.23 1.13
C LEU A 89 4.32 -13.15 0.32
N LYS A 90 5.39 -12.56 0.84
CA LYS A 90 6.23 -11.58 0.11
C LYS A 90 6.92 -12.17 -1.12
N GLU A 91 7.15 -13.49 -1.14
CA GLU A 91 7.77 -14.18 -2.28
C GLU A 91 6.79 -14.44 -3.42
N ILE A 92 5.48 -14.20 -3.22
CA ILE A 92 4.44 -14.36 -4.23
C ILE A 92 4.19 -13.00 -4.90
N PRO A 93 4.64 -12.77 -6.16
CA PRO A 93 4.52 -11.46 -6.80
C PRO A 93 3.08 -10.98 -6.98
N GLU A 94 2.14 -11.89 -7.10
CA GLU A 94 0.72 -11.61 -7.23
C GLU A 94 0.08 -11.09 -5.94
N VAL A 95 0.72 -11.28 -4.79
CA VAL A 95 0.31 -10.70 -3.50
C VAL A 95 0.81 -9.27 -3.43
N VAL A 96 -0.11 -8.32 -3.38
CA VAL A 96 0.21 -6.88 -3.42
C VAL A 96 -0.01 -6.16 -2.10
N GLU A 97 -0.86 -6.70 -1.24
CA GLU A 97 -1.12 -6.16 0.11
C GLU A 97 -1.34 -7.30 1.09
N CYS A 98 -0.88 -7.12 2.32
CA CYS A 98 -1.16 -8.02 3.43
C CYS A 98 -1.36 -7.20 4.70
N HIS A 99 -2.49 -7.43 5.37
CA HIS A 99 -2.85 -6.74 6.60
C HIS A 99 -3.05 -7.76 7.72
N PHE A 100 -2.47 -7.51 8.88
CA PHE A 100 -2.85 -8.20 10.12
C PHE A 100 -4.13 -7.54 10.64
N THR A 101 -5.18 -8.34 10.89
CA THR A 101 -6.51 -7.81 11.15
C THR A 101 -7.04 -8.28 12.50
N THR A 102 -7.98 -7.51 13.04
CA THR A 102 -8.84 -7.94 14.14
C THR A 102 -10.13 -8.53 13.57
N GLY A 103 -10.74 -9.48 14.24
CA GLY A 103 -12.02 -10.06 13.86
C GLY A 103 -11.92 -11.48 13.28
N GLN A 104 -12.59 -11.72 12.16
CA GLN A 104 -12.76 -13.11 11.66
C GLN A 104 -11.46 -13.71 11.12
N TYR A 105 -10.67 -12.93 10.39
CA TYR A 105 -9.40 -13.38 9.79
C TYR A 105 -8.22 -12.91 10.60
N ASP A 106 -7.16 -13.71 10.68
CA ASP A 106 -5.89 -13.26 11.23
C ASP A 106 -5.18 -12.31 10.27
N MET A 107 -5.26 -12.60 8.97
CA MET A 107 -4.72 -11.72 7.94
C MET A 107 -5.71 -11.57 6.78
N LEU A 108 -5.67 -10.40 6.15
CA LEU A 108 -6.34 -10.12 4.88
C LEU A 108 -5.30 -9.81 3.83
N VAL A 109 -5.30 -10.60 2.77
CA VAL A 109 -4.34 -10.52 1.66
C VAL A 109 -5.05 -10.06 0.41
N LYS A 110 -4.50 -9.07 -0.30
CA LYS A 110 -4.98 -8.68 -1.63
C LYS A 110 -4.03 -9.23 -2.67
N MET A 111 -4.57 -9.87 -3.69
CA MET A 111 -3.79 -10.45 -4.78
C MET A 111 -4.46 -10.27 -6.13
N TYR A 112 -3.65 -10.31 -7.18
CA TYR A 112 -4.12 -10.28 -8.56
C TYR A 112 -3.79 -11.58 -9.26
N ALA A 113 -4.72 -12.04 -10.10
CA ALA A 113 -4.54 -13.19 -10.97
C ALA A 113 -4.94 -12.82 -12.40
N ARG A 114 -4.43 -13.56 -13.39
CA ARG A 114 -4.80 -13.33 -14.80
C ARG A 114 -6.25 -13.66 -15.05
N ASP A 115 -6.70 -14.77 -14.48
CA ASP A 115 -8.05 -15.29 -14.58
C ASP A 115 -8.38 -16.15 -13.34
N ASN A 116 -9.55 -16.77 -13.35
CA ASN A 116 -9.99 -17.63 -12.24
C ASN A 116 -9.17 -18.93 -12.14
N GLU A 117 -8.68 -19.46 -13.26
CA GLU A 117 -7.84 -20.67 -13.26
C GLU A 117 -6.48 -20.36 -12.62
N HIS A 118 -5.87 -19.23 -12.99
CA HIS A 118 -4.65 -18.76 -12.35
C HIS A 118 -4.86 -18.46 -10.86
N LEU A 119 -6.00 -17.88 -10.47
CA LEU A 119 -6.33 -17.67 -9.05
C LEU A 119 -6.39 -18.99 -8.29
N LEU A 120 -7.06 -20.00 -8.85
CA LEU A 120 -7.13 -21.33 -8.25
C LEU A 120 -5.73 -21.93 -8.07
N HIS A 121 -4.86 -21.81 -9.07
CA HIS A 121 -3.49 -22.26 -9.03
C HIS A 121 -2.68 -21.56 -7.92
N LEU A 122 -2.81 -20.24 -7.81
CA LEU A 122 -2.16 -19.48 -6.73
C LEU A 122 -2.63 -19.94 -5.34
N ILE A 123 -3.92 -20.21 -5.16
CA ILE A 123 -4.44 -20.70 -3.90
C ILE A 123 -3.88 -22.09 -3.58
N HIS A 124 -3.94 -23.03 -4.53
CA HIS A 124 -3.51 -24.41 -4.29
C HIS A 124 -2.00 -24.56 -4.17
N ASP A 125 -1.23 -23.95 -5.07
CA ASP A 125 0.19 -24.22 -5.18
C ASP A 125 1.06 -23.24 -4.41
N LYS A 126 0.54 -22.06 -4.09
CA LYS A 126 1.28 -21.02 -3.38
C LYS A 126 0.79 -20.79 -1.96
N LEU A 127 -0.53 -20.67 -1.77
CA LEU A 127 -1.07 -20.36 -0.45
C LEU A 127 -1.24 -21.59 0.44
N GLN A 128 -1.83 -22.68 -0.04
CA GLN A 128 -2.04 -23.88 0.77
C GLN A 128 -0.76 -24.46 1.37
N PRO A 129 0.38 -24.54 0.63
CA PRO A 129 1.64 -25.06 1.18
C PRO A 129 2.21 -24.23 2.34
N LEU A 130 1.74 -23.00 2.56
CA LEU A 130 2.19 -22.17 3.67
C LEU A 130 1.74 -22.69 5.05
N GLY A 131 0.92 -23.75 5.07
CA GLY A 131 0.50 -24.42 6.30
C GLY A 131 -0.54 -23.65 7.10
N MET A 132 -1.29 -22.73 6.49
CA MET A 132 -2.42 -22.04 7.09
C MET A 132 -3.53 -23.02 7.48
N LEU A 133 -4.36 -22.68 8.45
CA LEU A 133 -5.49 -23.51 8.85
C LEU A 133 -6.53 -23.60 7.73
N ARG A 134 -6.93 -22.45 7.20
CA ARG A 134 -7.83 -22.31 6.05
C ARG A 134 -7.71 -20.91 5.43
N THR A 135 -8.25 -20.77 4.24
CA THR A 135 -8.43 -19.49 3.57
C THR A 135 -9.86 -19.32 3.09
N GLU A 136 -10.32 -18.08 3.03
CA GLU A 136 -11.59 -17.70 2.40
C GLU A 136 -11.29 -16.66 1.32
N THR A 137 -11.73 -16.92 0.10
CA THR A 137 -11.42 -16.05 -1.05
C THR A 137 -12.66 -15.29 -1.47
N LEU A 138 -12.52 -13.96 -1.53
CA LEU A 138 -13.51 -13.01 -2.03
C LEU A 138 -13.01 -12.46 -3.35
N VAL A 139 -13.67 -12.79 -4.45
CA VAL A 139 -13.34 -12.22 -5.76
C VAL A 139 -14.01 -10.86 -5.89
N SER A 140 -13.20 -9.83 -6.16
CA SER A 140 -13.71 -8.49 -6.43
C SER A 140 -14.18 -8.39 -7.88
N PHE A 141 -15.45 -8.09 -8.11
CA PHE A 141 -15.96 -7.87 -9.46
C PHE A 141 -15.33 -6.64 -10.13
N ARG A 142 -15.10 -5.58 -9.36
CA ARG A 142 -14.39 -4.38 -9.81
C ARG A 142 -13.95 -3.52 -8.63
N GLU A 143 -12.85 -2.83 -8.78
CA GLU A 143 -12.53 -1.71 -7.90
C GLU A 143 -13.45 -0.54 -8.25
N VAL A 144 -14.22 -0.05 -7.28
CA VAL A 144 -15.14 1.08 -7.49
C VAL A 144 -14.34 2.38 -7.48
N PHE A 145 -13.48 2.57 -6.50
CA PHE A 145 -12.48 3.63 -6.46
C PHE A 145 -11.34 3.27 -5.49
N SER A 146 -10.19 3.85 -5.76
CA SER A 146 -9.06 3.92 -4.83
C SER A 146 -8.48 5.34 -4.89
N ARG A 147 -8.11 5.88 -3.75
CA ARG A 147 -7.51 7.21 -3.67
C ARG A 147 -6.54 7.30 -2.50
N ALA A 148 -5.60 8.23 -2.59
CA ALA A 148 -4.72 8.54 -1.49
C ALA A 148 -5.47 9.16 -0.30
N LEU A 149 -4.88 9.06 0.90
CA LEU A 149 -5.40 9.74 2.08
C LEU A 149 -5.34 11.26 1.88
N PRO A 150 -6.35 12.01 2.36
CA PRO A 150 -6.30 13.47 2.33
C PRO A 150 -5.22 13.96 3.28
N VAL A 151 -4.37 14.86 2.80
CA VAL A 151 -3.38 15.55 3.62
C VAL A 151 -4.06 16.79 4.20
N THR A 152 -4.53 16.69 5.43
CA THR A 152 -5.14 17.81 6.14
C THR A 152 -4.26 18.25 7.30
N PRO A 153 -4.13 19.57 7.56
CA PRO A 153 -3.45 20.04 8.74
C PRO A 153 -4.15 19.47 9.98
N LYS A 154 -3.38 18.95 10.91
CA LYS A 154 -3.96 18.51 12.17
C LYS A 154 -4.54 19.73 12.87
N LYS A 155 -5.86 19.77 13.10
CA LYS A 155 -6.44 20.76 13.99
C LYS A 155 -5.77 20.64 15.34
N ALA A 156 -5.22 21.75 15.80
CA ALA A 156 -4.65 21.87 17.14
C ALA A 156 -5.70 21.59 18.20
#